data_5028a1842149ec69800cd958bae34d1b
#
_entry.id   5028a1842149ec69800cd958bae34d1b
#
_cell.length_a   1.000
_cell.length_b   1.000
_cell.length_c   1.000
_cell.angle_alpha   90.00
_cell.angle_beta   90.00
_cell.angle_gamma   90.00
#
_symmetry.space_group_name_H-M   'P 1'
#
loop_
_entity.id
_entity.type
_entity.pdbx_description
1 polymer ?
#
loop_
_entity_poly.entity_id
_entity_poly.type
_entity_poly.pdbx_seq_one_letter_code
_entity_poly.pdbx_strand_id
1 'polypeptide(L)'
;MENYQQTQEQKPSGSPNINIKFDNNKEAITQQDKAKQFNKQFVNVVKHATKKSNRKIDKTTKALTATPMKITNIQTYEAIKNTINKDSTGPDNLNIRHLKHLGPIAIQYLTDTLNLALSTNCIPQIWKLAKIIPIPKPNKDPNLGTSYRPISLLSPIAKTMEKVLIPHITSNITPVRYQHGFKTQHSTSTALHHLTNQITTGFNQKQPADRTIVVSLDLSKAFDTVNIHNLIQKLQQTNVTNLIKKFVANYIKGRKGYTLYQGAQSKQQQFKTGVPQGGVLSPTLFKLYTSDLPAPPQNVSITTYADDMNPSASHANYRIAQNNLQPYLEDIFKWTQKNELILNPDKSTATLFTPHQAEFNTILDLTINNTIIPTVKTPKILGLTLDPHLTFKDHVNKTKEKADKNIKILKALNGTTWGKQKQTLIATYKATVQSGQS
;
A
#
# COMPACT_ATOMS: atom_id res chain seq x y z
N MET A 1 -38.11 20.06 8.90
CA MET A 1 -37.19 19.47 7.89
C MET A 1 -36.01 20.37 7.52
N GLU A 2 -35.76 21.45 8.22
CA GLU A 2 -34.69 22.42 7.88
C GLU A 2 -33.41 22.32 8.72
N ASN A 3 -33.32 21.41 9.69
CA ASN A 3 -32.15 21.33 10.60
C ASN A 3 -31.16 20.20 10.33
N TYR A 4 -31.22 19.54 9.16
CA TYR A 4 -30.30 18.41 8.84
C TYR A 4 -29.17 18.76 7.85
N GLN A 5 -29.12 20.01 7.34
CA GLN A 5 -28.10 20.40 6.34
C GLN A 5 -26.88 21.15 6.91
N GLN A 6 -26.80 21.42 8.21
CA GLN A 6 -25.71 22.25 8.77
C GLN A 6 -24.59 21.49 9.51
N THR A 7 -24.55 20.17 9.52
CA THR A 7 -23.54 19.39 10.28
C THR A 7 -22.42 18.77 9.48
N GLN A 8 -22.11 19.23 8.26
CA GLN A 8 -21.00 18.69 7.47
C GLN A 8 -19.93 19.69 7.00
N GLU A 9 -19.89 20.89 7.56
CA GLU A 9 -18.77 21.81 7.35
C GLU A 9 -18.06 22.16 8.67
N GLN A 10 -17.59 21.16 9.41
CA GLN A 10 -16.52 21.45 10.35
C GLN A 10 -15.24 21.62 9.55
N LYS A 11 -14.93 22.88 9.21
CA LYS A 11 -13.58 23.32 8.87
C LYS A 11 -12.64 22.79 9.96
N PRO A 12 -11.58 22.02 9.63
CA PRO A 12 -10.49 21.87 10.57
C PRO A 12 -9.93 23.27 10.80
N SER A 13 -10.16 23.78 12.02
CA SER A 13 -9.63 25.04 12.48
C SER A 13 -8.11 25.03 12.28
N GLY A 14 -7.59 25.96 11.46
CA GLY A 14 -6.23 26.43 11.58
C GLY A 14 -5.11 25.63 10.93
N SER A 15 -5.31 24.93 9.79
CA SER A 15 -4.15 24.59 8.96
C SER A 15 -3.62 25.88 8.33
N PRO A 16 -2.34 26.25 8.54
CA PRO A 16 -1.77 27.43 7.92
C PRO A 16 -1.94 27.33 6.38
N ASN A 17 -2.21 28.44 5.73
CA ASN A 17 -2.36 28.48 4.28
C ASN A 17 -0.98 28.32 3.62
N ILE A 18 -0.50 27.08 3.59
CA ILE A 18 0.85 26.72 3.16
C ILE A 18 0.87 26.68 1.62
N ASN A 19 1.75 27.41 0.97
CA ASN A 19 1.98 27.29 -0.46
C ASN A 19 2.59 25.93 -0.77
N ILE A 20 2.09 25.24 -1.81
CA ILE A 20 2.57 23.91 -2.18
C ILE A 20 3.29 23.99 -3.53
N LYS A 21 4.54 23.55 -3.54
CA LYS A 21 5.37 23.40 -4.74
C LYS A 21 5.20 22.03 -5.37
N PHE A 22 5.04 21.99 -6.68
CA PHE A 22 4.89 20.76 -7.47
C PHE A 22 6.09 20.56 -8.41
N ASP A 23 6.32 19.34 -8.88
CA ASP A 23 7.49 18.93 -9.70
C ASP A 23 7.70 19.76 -10.99
N ASN A 24 6.71 20.52 -11.43
CA ASN A 24 6.78 21.41 -12.59
C ASN A 24 7.15 22.85 -12.24
N ASN A 25 7.78 23.09 -11.10
CA ASN A 25 8.11 24.39 -10.52
C ASN A 25 6.89 25.33 -10.34
N LYS A 26 5.67 24.77 -10.34
CA LYS A 26 4.45 25.51 -10.08
C LYS A 26 4.15 25.54 -8.59
N GLU A 27 4.03 26.72 -8.07
CA GLU A 27 3.53 26.96 -6.73
C GLU A 27 2.01 27.15 -6.78
N ALA A 28 1.28 26.41 -5.98
CA ALA A 28 -0.16 26.56 -5.83
C ALA A 28 -0.47 27.29 -4.52
N ILE A 29 -1.14 28.43 -4.65
CA ILE A 29 -1.48 29.31 -3.54
C ILE A 29 -2.92 29.05 -3.10
N THR A 30 -3.87 29.07 -4.04
CA THR A 30 -5.28 28.88 -3.75
C THR A 30 -5.62 27.41 -3.54
N GLN A 31 -6.65 27.13 -2.76
CA GLN A 31 -7.13 25.75 -2.52
C GLN A 31 -7.55 25.07 -3.83
N GLN A 32 -8.16 25.84 -4.74
CA GLN A 32 -8.56 25.36 -6.07
C GLN A 32 -7.35 24.97 -6.93
N ASP A 33 -6.28 25.78 -6.93
CA ASP A 33 -5.05 25.44 -7.63
C ASP A 33 -4.36 24.22 -7.03
N LYS A 34 -4.33 24.10 -5.69
CA LYS A 34 -3.80 22.94 -5.00
C LYS A 34 -4.56 21.67 -5.39
N ALA A 35 -5.90 21.68 -5.34
CA ALA A 35 -6.72 20.57 -5.75
C ALA A 35 -6.46 20.18 -7.23
N LYS A 36 -6.35 21.17 -8.12
CA LYS A 36 -6.05 20.95 -9.55
C LYS A 36 -4.66 20.36 -9.77
N GLN A 37 -3.63 20.87 -9.08
CA GLN A 37 -2.25 20.39 -9.24
C GLN A 37 -2.08 18.99 -8.64
N PHE A 38 -2.64 18.73 -7.46
CA PHE A 38 -2.67 17.38 -6.89
C PHE A 38 -3.31 16.38 -7.85
N ASN A 39 -4.47 16.72 -8.43
CA ASN A 39 -5.14 15.81 -9.37
C ASN A 39 -4.26 15.51 -10.59
N LYS A 40 -3.60 16.54 -11.16
CA LYS A 40 -2.65 16.34 -12.25
C LYS A 40 -1.47 15.44 -11.86
N GLN A 41 -0.91 15.65 -10.67
CA GLN A 41 0.22 14.86 -10.17
C GLN A 41 -0.16 13.41 -9.94
N PHE A 42 -1.37 13.14 -9.41
CA PHE A 42 -1.83 11.79 -9.10
C PHE A 42 -2.27 11.01 -10.34
N VAL A 43 -2.76 11.69 -11.37
CA VAL A 43 -3.17 11.06 -12.63
C VAL A 43 -1.98 10.80 -13.56
N ASN A 44 -0.96 11.69 -13.56
CA ASN A 44 0.18 11.63 -14.44
C ASN A 44 1.42 11.01 -13.78
N VAL A 45 1.24 9.97 -12.97
CA VAL A 45 2.35 9.30 -12.26
C VAL A 45 3.40 8.74 -13.22
N VAL A 46 2.99 8.27 -14.38
CA VAL A 46 3.89 7.68 -15.40
C VAL A 46 3.79 8.48 -16.69
N LYS A 47 4.66 9.49 -16.86
CA LYS A 47 4.76 10.24 -18.12
C LYS A 47 5.43 9.46 -19.26
N HIS A 48 6.15 8.37 -18.98
CA HIS A 48 7.05 7.71 -19.92
C HIS A 48 6.67 6.28 -20.35
N ALA A 49 5.58 5.70 -19.85
CA ALA A 49 5.21 4.30 -20.13
C ALA A 49 4.13 4.11 -21.20
N THR A 50 3.84 5.12 -22.01
CA THR A 50 2.94 4.93 -23.16
C THR A 50 3.74 4.82 -24.46
N LYS A 51 4.67 3.89 -24.56
CA LYS A 51 4.91 3.25 -25.86
C LYS A 51 3.65 2.44 -26.16
N LYS A 52 2.92 2.86 -27.21
CA LYS A 52 1.73 2.20 -27.73
C LYS A 52 1.99 0.70 -27.88
N SER A 53 1.67 -0.09 -26.86
CA SER A 53 1.47 -1.52 -27.05
C SER A 53 0.11 -1.68 -27.71
N ASN A 54 0.06 -1.50 -29.03
CA ASN A 54 -1.06 -1.89 -29.88
C ASN A 54 -1.12 -3.42 -30.02
N ARG A 55 -0.93 -4.17 -28.95
CA ARG A 55 -1.26 -5.60 -28.94
C ARG A 55 -2.77 -5.71 -28.77
N LYS A 56 -3.44 -6.06 -29.85
CA LYS A 56 -4.84 -6.48 -29.86
C LYS A 56 -5.03 -7.49 -28.73
N ILE A 57 -5.95 -7.20 -27.81
CA ILE A 57 -6.42 -8.18 -26.85
C ILE A 57 -7.02 -9.30 -27.69
N ASP A 58 -6.39 -10.47 -27.63
CA ASP A 58 -6.83 -11.63 -28.35
C ASP A 58 -8.28 -11.94 -27.97
N LYS A 59 -9.19 -11.92 -28.96
CA LYS A 59 -10.62 -12.14 -28.77
C LYS A 59 -10.97 -13.60 -28.51
N THR A 60 -9.98 -14.47 -28.37
CA THR A 60 -10.17 -15.90 -28.15
C THR A 60 -10.41 -16.24 -26.68
N THR A 61 -11.53 -15.78 -26.13
CA THR A 61 -12.13 -16.47 -25.00
C THR A 61 -13.10 -17.53 -25.54
N LYS A 62 -12.60 -18.75 -25.73
CA LYS A 62 -13.48 -19.93 -25.92
C LYS A 62 -14.52 -19.94 -24.81
N ALA A 63 -15.77 -20.05 -25.17
CA ALA A 63 -16.89 -20.23 -24.26
C ALA A 63 -16.76 -21.58 -23.55
N LEU A 64 -16.07 -21.58 -22.44
CA LEU A 64 -16.20 -22.63 -21.45
C LEU A 64 -17.50 -22.33 -20.70
N THR A 65 -18.42 -23.27 -20.70
CA THR A 65 -19.67 -23.28 -19.94
C THR A 65 -19.35 -23.24 -18.46
N ALA A 66 -19.13 -22.03 -17.92
CA ALA A 66 -18.91 -21.83 -16.51
C ALA A 66 -20.27 -21.79 -15.82
N THR A 67 -20.45 -22.59 -14.77
CA THR A 67 -21.57 -22.46 -13.83
C THR A 67 -21.74 -20.98 -13.47
N PRO A 68 -22.95 -20.41 -13.61
CA PRO A 68 -23.17 -19.00 -13.36
C PRO A 68 -22.91 -18.71 -11.86
N MET A 69 -21.85 -17.97 -11.59
CA MET A 69 -21.62 -17.47 -10.25
C MET A 69 -22.74 -16.50 -9.89
N LYS A 70 -23.44 -16.77 -8.79
CA LYS A 70 -24.47 -15.90 -8.23
C LYS A 70 -24.08 -15.47 -6.82
N ILE A 71 -24.08 -14.17 -6.59
CA ILE A 71 -23.87 -13.59 -5.26
C ILE A 71 -25.14 -13.82 -4.44
N THR A 72 -24.99 -14.28 -3.19
CA THR A 72 -26.11 -14.49 -2.26
C THR A 72 -26.31 -13.29 -1.35
N ASN A 73 -27.52 -13.19 -0.79
CA ASN A 73 -27.83 -12.14 0.21
C ASN A 73 -26.94 -12.26 1.44
N ILE A 74 -26.58 -13.50 1.83
CA ILE A 74 -25.68 -13.75 2.96
C ILE A 74 -24.30 -13.15 2.66
N GLN A 75 -23.72 -13.41 1.49
CA GLN A 75 -22.42 -12.85 1.10
C GLN A 75 -22.43 -11.32 1.07
N THR A 76 -23.51 -10.72 0.56
CA THR A 76 -23.69 -9.25 0.55
C THR A 76 -23.77 -8.70 1.97
N TYR A 77 -24.60 -9.33 2.82
CA TYR A 77 -24.75 -8.92 4.22
C TYR A 77 -23.45 -9.03 5.01
N GLU A 78 -22.73 -10.15 4.90
CA GLU A 78 -21.44 -10.36 5.56
C GLU A 78 -20.37 -9.38 5.09
N ALA A 79 -20.32 -9.09 3.78
CA ALA A 79 -19.41 -8.10 3.22
C ALA A 79 -19.65 -6.71 3.82
N ILE A 80 -20.90 -6.32 4.06
CA ILE A 80 -21.28 -5.06 4.70
C ILE A 80 -20.97 -5.09 6.19
N LYS A 81 -21.47 -6.11 6.91
CA LYS A 81 -21.34 -6.27 8.36
C LYS A 81 -19.89 -6.23 8.82
N ASN A 82 -19.03 -6.99 8.13
CA ASN A 82 -17.60 -7.10 8.43
C ASN A 82 -16.76 -5.91 7.95
N THR A 83 -17.38 -4.83 7.48
CA THR A 83 -16.66 -3.61 7.11
C THR A 83 -16.56 -2.67 8.30
N ILE A 84 -15.34 -2.16 8.58
CA ILE A 84 -15.12 -1.21 9.68
C ILE A 84 -15.89 0.08 9.41
N ASN A 85 -16.55 0.61 10.44
CA ASN A 85 -17.24 1.89 10.37
C ASN A 85 -16.21 3.01 10.16
N LYS A 86 -16.41 3.79 9.09
CA LYS A 86 -15.63 5.00 8.79
C LYS A 86 -16.60 6.09 8.38
N ASP A 87 -16.33 7.31 8.78
CA ASP A 87 -17.20 8.47 8.46
C ASP A 87 -16.98 8.99 7.04
N SER A 88 -15.91 8.55 6.37
CA SER A 88 -15.59 8.96 4.99
C SER A 88 -16.62 8.42 3.99
N THR A 89 -17.09 9.29 3.11
CA THR A 89 -17.99 8.96 2.01
C THR A 89 -17.28 8.97 0.66
N GLY A 90 -17.74 8.12 -0.25
CA GLY A 90 -17.34 8.14 -1.66
C GLY A 90 -17.97 9.31 -2.42
N PRO A 91 -17.87 9.29 -3.78
CA PRO A 91 -18.51 10.28 -4.65
C PRO A 91 -20.05 10.25 -4.61
N ASP A 92 -20.64 9.14 -4.17
CA ASP A 92 -22.06 8.91 -3.98
C ASP A 92 -22.61 9.47 -2.66
N ASN A 93 -21.75 10.03 -1.82
CA ASN A 93 -22.04 10.50 -0.48
C ASN A 93 -22.65 9.46 0.48
N LEU A 94 -22.56 8.18 0.11
CA LEU A 94 -22.96 7.09 0.98
C LEU A 94 -21.84 6.77 1.98
N ASN A 95 -22.27 6.43 3.21
CA ASN A 95 -21.40 5.91 4.26
C ASN A 95 -21.72 4.43 4.47
N ILE A 96 -20.74 3.65 4.88
CA ILE A 96 -20.95 2.22 5.18
C ILE A 96 -22.01 2.00 6.27
N ARG A 97 -22.20 2.95 7.20
CA ARG A 97 -23.25 2.89 8.21
C ARG A 97 -24.65 2.85 7.59
N HIS A 98 -24.90 3.58 6.48
CA HIS A 98 -26.18 3.50 5.76
C HIS A 98 -26.44 2.07 5.26
N LEU A 99 -25.41 1.40 4.70
CA LEU A 99 -25.57 0.02 4.23
C LEU A 99 -25.78 -0.98 5.37
N LYS A 100 -25.20 -0.72 6.55
CA LYS A 100 -25.37 -1.59 7.73
C LYS A 100 -26.79 -1.51 8.34
N HIS A 101 -27.52 -0.47 8.05
CA HIS A 101 -28.92 -0.30 8.50
C HIS A 101 -29.94 -0.75 7.46
N LEU A 102 -29.51 -1.36 6.34
CA LEU A 102 -30.43 -1.91 5.35
C LEU A 102 -31.16 -3.13 5.91
N GLY A 103 -32.48 -3.14 5.76
CA GLY A 103 -33.31 -4.31 6.07
C GLY A 103 -33.18 -5.40 5.00
N PRO A 104 -33.77 -6.60 5.24
CA PRO A 104 -33.64 -7.77 4.35
C PRO A 104 -34.03 -7.50 2.89
N ILE A 105 -35.14 -6.77 2.67
CA ILE A 105 -35.63 -6.42 1.32
C ILE A 105 -34.60 -5.55 0.60
N ALA A 106 -34.03 -4.55 1.25
CA ALA A 106 -33.01 -3.67 0.65
C ALA A 106 -31.70 -4.41 0.37
N ILE A 107 -31.32 -5.37 1.22
CA ILE A 107 -30.19 -6.27 0.97
C ILE A 107 -30.45 -7.13 -0.27
N GLN A 108 -31.66 -7.63 -0.46
CA GLN A 108 -32.04 -8.37 -1.67
C GLN A 108 -31.86 -7.52 -2.93
N TYR A 109 -32.44 -6.31 -2.98
CA TYR A 109 -32.28 -5.41 -4.13
C TYR A 109 -30.82 -5.03 -4.40
N LEU A 110 -30.03 -4.81 -3.33
CA LEU A 110 -28.61 -4.56 -3.48
C LEU A 110 -27.89 -5.78 -4.09
N THR A 111 -28.20 -6.99 -3.60
CA THR A 111 -27.63 -8.24 -4.12
C THR A 111 -27.98 -8.46 -5.58
N ASP A 112 -29.23 -8.20 -5.97
CA ASP A 112 -29.68 -8.29 -7.36
C ASP A 112 -28.94 -7.29 -8.26
N THR A 113 -28.70 -6.06 -7.75
CA THR A 113 -27.90 -5.04 -8.45
C THR A 113 -26.45 -5.50 -8.64
N LEU A 114 -25.82 -6.11 -7.61
CA LEU A 114 -24.47 -6.66 -7.73
C LEU A 114 -24.42 -7.81 -8.76
N ASN A 115 -25.41 -8.71 -8.73
CA ASN A 115 -25.53 -9.82 -9.70
C ASN A 115 -25.75 -9.31 -11.12
N LEU A 116 -26.60 -8.31 -11.30
CA LEU A 116 -26.82 -7.69 -12.61
C LEU A 116 -25.53 -7.07 -13.15
N ALA A 117 -24.83 -6.29 -12.35
CA ALA A 117 -23.55 -5.69 -12.74
C ALA A 117 -22.50 -6.74 -13.10
N LEU A 118 -22.47 -7.87 -12.37
CA LEU A 118 -21.55 -8.99 -12.62
C LEU A 118 -21.90 -9.72 -13.91
N SER A 119 -23.15 -10.12 -14.08
CA SER A 119 -23.62 -10.94 -15.23
C SER A 119 -23.58 -10.18 -16.55
N THR A 120 -24.03 -8.93 -16.56
CA THR A 120 -24.04 -8.07 -17.75
C THR A 120 -22.70 -7.40 -18.03
N ASN A 121 -21.78 -7.42 -17.05
CA ASN A 121 -20.54 -6.64 -17.07
C ASN A 121 -20.78 -5.12 -17.25
N CYS A 122 -21.96 -4.64 -16.87
CA CYS A 122 -22.35 -3.24 -16.90
C CYS A 122 -22.09 -2.61 -15.51
N ILE A 123 -20.98 -1.90 -15.39
CA ILE A 123 -20.54 -1.32 -14.11
C ILE A 123 -20.98 0.14 -14.02
N PRO A 124 -21.77 0.53 -13.00
CA PRO A 124 -22.14 1.92 -12.79
C PRO A 124 -20.93 2.85 -12.76
N GLN A 125 -21.00 3.97 -13.47
CA GLN A 125 -19.86 4.91 -13.56
C GLN A 125 -19.42 5.46 -12.19
N ILE A 126 -20.38 5.62 -11.28
CA ILE A 126 -20.11 6.08 -9.91
C ILE A 126 -19.21 5.09 -9.12
N TRP A 127 -19.25 3.78 -9.43
CA TRP A 127 -18.37 2.79 -8.82
C TRP A 127 -16.91 2.90 -9.32
N LYS A 128 -16.72 3.48 -10.50
CA LYS A 128 -15.41 3.71 -11.13
C LYS A 128 -14.86 5.11 -10.85
N LEU A 129 -15.62 5.94 -10.14
CA LEU A 129 -15.22 7.29 -9.75
C LEU A 129 -14.61 7.27 -8.34
N ALA A 130 -13.50 7.97 -8.16
CA ALA A 130 -12.83 8.14 -6.88
C ALA A 130 -12.82 9.62 -6.44
N LYS A 131 -13.18 9.89 -5.19
CA LYS A 131 -12.87 11.14 -4.51
C LYS A 131 -11.49 10.97 -3.85
N ILE A 132 -10.51 11.77 -4.27
CA ILE A 132 -9.12 11.64 -3.83
C ILE A 132 -8.82 12.68 -2.77
N ILE A 133 -8.33 12.23 -1.63
CA ILE A 133 -7.87 13.09 -0.54
C ILE A 133 -6.34 13.02 -0.47
N PRO A 134 -5.62 14.14 -0.67
CA PRO A 134 -4.19 14.20 -0.43
C PRO A 134 -3.90 14.13 1.07
N ILE A 135 -3.20 13.07 1.50
CA ILE A 135 -2.79 12.89 2.90
C ILE A 135 -1.27 13.12 3.00
N PRO A 136 -0.80 14.02 3.87
CA PRO A 136 0.63 14.26 4.05
C PRO A 136 1.34 13.00 4.58
N LYS A 137 2.53 12.73 4.05
CA LYS A 137 3.41 11.67 4.55
C LYS A 137 4.05 12.15 5.86
N PRO A 138 4.12 11.30 6.90
CA PRO A 138 4.80 11.68 8.14
C PRO A 138 6.26 12.02 7.87
N ASN A 139 6.77 13.04 8.58
CA ASN A 139 8.15 13.51 8.51
C ASN A 139 8.63 13.95 7.11
N LYS A 140 7.73 14.39 6.23
CA LYS A 140 8.06 15.01 4.95
C LYS A 140 7.60 16.46 4.94
N ASP A 141 8.29 17.29 4.17
CA ASP A 141 7.94 18.70 4.03
C ASP A 141 6.52 18.85 3.43
N PRO A 142 5.56 19.43 4.14
CA PRO A 142 4.19 19.63 3.65
C PRO A 142 4.08 20.64 2.53
N ASN A 143 5.12 21.45 2.26
CA ASN A 143 5.16 22.40 1.16
C ASN A 143 5.43 21.74 -0.19
N LEU A 144 5.74 20.43 -0.21
CA LEU A 144 6.02 19.70 -1.45
C LEU A 144 4.84 18.79 -1.81
N GLY A 145 4.33 18.91 -3.03
CA GLY A 145 3.26 18.05 -3.54
C GLY A 145 3.61 16.56 -3.51
N THR A 146 4.88 16.20 -3.69
CA THR A 146 5.39 14.82 -3.59
C THR A 146 5.33 14.23 -2.19
N SER A 147 5.18 15.06 -1.18
CA SER A 147 5.01 14.65 0.22
C SER A 147 3.60 14.15 0.55
N TYR A 148 2.71 14.05 -0.43
CA TYR A 148 1.33 13.61 -0.21
C TYR A 148 1.06 12.24 -0.85
N ARG A 149 0.14 11.47 -0.21
CA ARG A 149 -0.42 10.21 -0.73
C ARG A 149 -1.83 10.45 -1.25
N PRO A 150 -2.22 9.91 -2.42
CA PRO A 150 -3.59 10.00 -2.93
C PRO A 150 -4.47 8.91 -2.31
N ILE A 151 -5.22 9.20 -1.28
CA ILE A 151 -6.19 8.24 -0.73
C ILE A 151 -7.48 8.34 -1.51
N SER A 152 -7.88 7.24 -2.14
CA SER A 152 -9.09 7.13 -2.94
C SER A 152 -10.29 6.70 -2.08
N LEU A 153 -11.26 7.58 -1.93
CA LEU A 153 -12.55 7.27 -1.34
C LEU A 153 -13.49 6.80 -2.45
N LEU A 154 -13.90 5.53 -2.37
CA LEU A 154 -14.77 4.86 -3.33
C LEU A 154 -16.16 4.66 -2.73
N SER A 155 -17.16 4.46 -3.59
CA SER A 155 -18.51 4.05 -3.20
C SER A 155 -18.48 2.85 -2.25
N PRO A 156 -19.21 2.85 -1.12
CA PRO A 156 -19.31 1.68 -0.26
C PRO A 156 -20.02 0.50 -0.94
N ILE A 157 -20.89 0.75 -1.92
CA ILE A 157 -21.50 -0.30 -2.73
C ILE A 157 -20.42 -0.98 -3.61
N ALA A 158 -19.57 -0.19 -4.28
CA ALA A 158 -18.44 -0.72 -5.04
C ALA A 158 -17.49 -1.54 -4.16
N LYS A 159 -17.18 -1.05 -2.94
CA LYS A 159 -16.36 -1.80 -1.97
C LYS A 159 -17.03 -3.09 -1.49
N THR A 160 -18.35 -3.11 -1.38
CA THR A 160 -19.10 -4.35 -1.07
C THR A 160 -18.91 -5.36 -2.19
N MET A 161 -19.05 -4.94 -3.47
CA MET A 161 -18.78 -5.80 -4.62
C MET A 161 -17.33 -6.30 -4.61
N GLU A 162 -16.35 -5.41 -4.41
CA GLU A 162 -14.94 -5.79 -4.30
C GLU A 162 -14.74 -6.88 -3.23
N LYS A 163 -15.38 -6.72 -2.06
CA LYS A 163 -15.24 -7.62 -0.93
C LYS A 163 -15.84 -9.00 -1.18
N VAL A 164 -16.98 -9.05 -1.87
CA VAL A 164 -17.59 -10.33 -2.30
C VAL A 164 -16.71 -11.06 -3.31
N LEU A 165 -16.01 -10.35 -4.19
CA LEU A 165 -15.16 -10.97 -5.21
C LEU A 165 -13.80 -11.46 -4.69
N ILE A 166 -13.28 -10.90 -3.61
CA ILE A 166 -11.94 -11.23 -3.08
C ILE A 166 -11.76 -12.74 -2.81
N PRO A 167 -12.65 -13.47 -2.11
CA PRO A 167 -12.47 -14.89 -1.87
C PRO A 167 -12.33 -15.71 -3.16
N HIS A 168 -13.13 -15.38 -4.17
CA HIS A 168 -13.11 -16.07 -5.47
C HIS A 168 -11.84 -15.80 -6.28
N ILE A 169 -11.21 -14.64 -6.04
CA ILE A 169 -9.96 -14.28 -6.70
C ILE A 169 -8.79 -14.91 -5.95
N THR A 170 -8.76 -14.76 -4.61
CA THR A 170 -7.63 -15.20 -3.79
C THR A 170 -7.45 -16.71 -3.76
N SER A 171 -8.54 -17.49 -3.81
CA SER A 171 -8.48 -18.96 -3.89
C SER A 171 -7.89 -19.48 -5.21
N ASN A 172 -7.86 -18.64 -6.23
CA ASN A 172 -7.42 -18.99 -7.60
C ASN A 172 -6.14 -18.27 -8.04
N ILE A 173 -5.43 -17.62 -7.10
CA ILE A 173 -4.11 -17.02 -7.31
C ILE A 173 -3.09 -17.86 -6.54
N THR A 174 -2.02 -18.29 -7.22
CA THR A 174 -0.89 -18.96 -6.55
C THR A 174 -0.24 -17.99 -5.56
N PRO A 175 -0.20 -18.32 -4.26
CA PRO A 175 0.43 -17.45 -3.28
C PRO A 175 1.93 -17.32 -3.56
N VAL A 176 2.44 -16.11 -3.62
CA VAL A 176 3.90 -15.89 -3.61
C VAL A 176 4.41 -16.30 -2.24
N ARG A 177 5.32 -17.27 -2.20
CA ARG A 177 5.82 -17.89 -0.95
C ARG A 177 6.40 -16.86 0.02
N TYR A 178 7.06 -15.83 -0.51
CA TYR A 178 7.81 -14.83 0.25
C TYR A 178 7.01 -13.58 0.60
N GLN A 179 5.73 -13.48 0.14
CA GLN A 179 4.88 -12.32 0.37
C GLN A 179 4.13 -12.46 1.69
N HIS A 180 4.42 -11.56 2.64
CA HIS A 180 3.73 -11.46 3.92
C HIS A 180 2.61 -10.40 3.90
N GLY A 181 2.70 -9.40 3.01
CA GLY A 181 1.69 -8.35 2.91
C GLY A 181 0.36 -8.85 2.33
N PHE A 182 -0.74 -8.36 2.89
CA PHE A 182 -2.10 -8.66 2.42
C PHE A 182 -2.45 -10.16 2.36
N LYS A 183 -1.86 -10.94 3.22
CA LYS A 183 -2.09 -12.39 3.35
C LYS A 183 -2.67 -12.70 4.72
N THR A 184 -3.69 -13.57 4.77
CA THR A 184 -4.31 -14.02 6.03
C THR A 184 -3.25 -14.67 6.93
N GLN A 185 -3.31 -14.41 8.24
CA GLN A 185 -2.38 -14.89 9.26
C GLN A 185 -0.93 -14.39 9.08
N HIS A 186 -0.70 -13.39 8.23
CA HIS A 186 0.60 -12.75 8.07
C HIS A 186 0.50 -11.26 8.44
N SER A 187 1.59 -10.70 8.95
CA SER A 187 1.69 -9.32 9.41
C SER A 187 3.11 -8.79 9.18
N THR A 188 3.35 -7.53 9.48
CA THR A 188 4.70 -6.97 9.55
C THR A 188 5.59 -7.74 10.52
N SER A 189 5.02 -8.20 11.65
CA SER A 189 5.74 -9.01 12.65
C SER A 189 6.19 -10.35 12.09
N THR A 190 5.35 -11.05 11.29
CA THR A 190 5.77 -12.33 10.66
C THR A 190 6.87 -12.13 9.61
N ALA A 191 6.83 -11.02 8.85
CA ALA A 191 7.88 -10.69 7.90
C ALA A 191 9.21 -10.35 8.61
N LEU A 192 9.14 -9.54 9.67
CA LEU A 192 10.29 -9.20 10.49
C LEU A 192 10.87 -10.44 11.19
N HIS A 193 10.01 -11.31 11.75
CA HIS A 193 10.45 -12.57 12.35
C HIS A 193 11.20 -13.45 11.35
N HIS A 194 10.68 -13.59 10.12
CA HIS A 194 11.36 -14.34 9.07
C HIS A 194 12.75 -13.77 8.78
N LEU A 195 12.87 -12.44 8.63
CA LEU A 195 14.12 -11.76 8.34
C LEU A 195 15.11 -11.86 9.51
N THR A 196 14.68 -11.55 10.74
CA THR A 196 15.54 -11.61 11.93
C THR A 196 15.97 -13.03 12.25
N ASN A 197 15.08 -14.01 12.07
CA ASN A 197 15.43 -15.42 12.24
C ASN A 197 16.53 -15.87 11.27
N GLN A 198 16.49 -15.43 10.01
CA GLN A 198 17.54 -15.71 9.04
C GLN A 198 18.90 -15.14 9.51
N ILE A 199 18.92 -13.88 9.99
CA ILE A 199 20.14 -13.22 10.48
C ILE A 199 20.69 -13.95 11.71
N THR A 200 19.83 -14.23 12.70
CA THR A 200 20.26 -14.92 13.94
C THR A 200 20.68 -16.35 13.70
N THR A 201 20.05 -17.06 12.76
CA THR A 201 20.51 -18.39 12.34
C THR A 201 21.91 -18.34 11.77
N GLY A 202 22.22 -17.31 10.97
CA GLY A 202 23.59 -17.07 10.47
C GLY A 202 24.60 -16.82 11.61
N PHE A 203 24.23 -15.97 12.57
CA PHE A 203 25.09 -15.68 13.74
C PHE A 203 25.38 -16.94 14.59
N ASN A 204 24.43 -17.87 14.65
CA ASN A 204 24.52 -19.08 15.45
C ASN A 204 25.20 -20.25 14.69
N GLN A 205 25.65 -20.06 13.44
CA GLN A 205 26.44 -21.09 12.77
C GLN A 205 27.73 -21.35 13.54
N LYS A 206 28.22 -22.59 13.43
CA LYS A 206 29.53 -22.97 14.02
C LYS A 206 30.62 -22.16 13.30
N GLN A 207 31.67 -21.79 14.04
CA GLN A 207 32.76 -20.95 13.54
C GLN A 207 33.26 -21.37 12.15
N PRO A 208 33.37 -20.41 11.22
CA PRO A 208 33.06 -18.98 11.38
C PRO A 208 31.56 -18.69 11.22
N ALA A 209 31.01 -17.84 12.10
CA ALA A 209 29.64 -17.39 12.01
C ALA A 209 29.35 -16.66 10.68
N ASP A 210 28.14 -16.80 10.16
CA ASP A 210 27.77 -16.14 8.93
C ASP A 210 27.49 -14.64 9.11
N ARG A 211 27.80 -13.88 8.08
CA ARG A 211 27.39 -12.50 7.86
C ARG A 211 26.18 -12.50 6.95
N THR A 212 25.18 -11.71 7.27
CA THR A 212 23.99 -11.59 6.45
C THR A 212 23.91 -10.18 5.86
N ILE A 213 23.84 -10.09 4.54
CA ILE A 213 23.55 -8.83 3.85
C ILE A 213 22.07 -8.80 3.56
N VAL A 214 21.42 -7.69 3.90
CA VAL A 214 20.02 -7.41 3.57
C VAL A 214 19.97 -6.14 2.75
N VAL A 215 19.27 -6.18 1.62
CA VAL A 215 19.00 -5.01 0.79
C VAL A 215 17.53 -4.66 0.88
N SER A 216 17.19 -3.46 1.34
CA SER A 216 15.83 -2.94 1.32
C SER A 216 15.59 -2.15 0.04
N LEU A 217 14.73 -2.64 -0.83
CA LEU A 217 14.40 -2.06 -2.12
C LEU A 217 13.15 -1.18 -2.05
N ASP A 218 13.23 0.08 -2.53
CA ASP A 218 12.11 1.03 -2.55
C ASP A 218 11.46 1.07 -3.94
N LEU A 219 10.20 0.65 -4.01
CA LEU A 219 9.35 0.83 -5.19
C LEU A 219 8.61 2.16 -5.10
N SER A 220 8.95 3.09 -6.00
CA SER A 220 8.32 4.41 -6.01
C SER A 220 6.87 4.35 -6.49
N LYS A 221 5.92 4.78 -5.63
CA LYS A 221 4.48 4.86 -5.94
C LYS A 221 3.91 3.54 -6.50
N ALA A 222 4.28 2.40 -5.93
CA ALA A 222 4.02 1.06 -6.45
C ALA A 222 2.56 0.82 -6.87
N PHE A 223 1.58 1.23 -6.06
CA PHE A 223 0.15 1.10 -6.39
C PHE A 223 -0.28 1.99 -7.56
N ASP A 224 0.31 3.18 -7.70
CA ASP A 224 -0.08 4.18 -8.70
C ASP A 224 0.57 3.90 -10.07
N THR A 225 1.65 3.11 -10.09
CA THR A 225 2.40 2.78 -11.31
C THR A 225 1.96 1.48 -11.97
N VAL A 226 1.11 0.67 -11.33
CA VAL A 226 0.62 -0.60 -11.88
C VAL A 226 0.11 -0.40 -13.31
N ASN A 227 0.70 -1.10 -14.27
CA ASN A 227 0.21 -1.12 -15.64
C ASN A 227 -1.05 -1.98 -15.73
N ILE A 228 -2.18 -1.34 -16.07
CA ILE A 228 -3.49 -1.99 -16.13
C ILE A 228 -3.53 -3.11 -17.17
N HIS A 229 -2.83 -2.95 -18.30
CA HIS A 229 -2.78 -3.97 -19.35
C HIS A 229 -2.05 -5.22 -18.86
N ASN A 230 -0.86 -5.07 -18.28
CA ASN A 230 -0.09 -6.17 -17.72
C ASN A 230 -0.85 -6.88 -16.58
N LEU A 231 -1.53 -6.10 -15.72
CA LEU A 231 -2.37 -6.67 -14.66
C LEU A 231 -3.51 -7.53 -15.23
N ILE A 232 -4.18 -7.07 -16.29
CA ILE A 232 -5.24 -7.85 -16.95
C ILE A 232 -4.66 -9.10 -17.60
N GLN A 233 -3.50 -9.04 -18.24
CA GLN A 233 -2.84 -10.22 -18.80
C GLN A 233 -2.54 -11.26 -17.72
N LYS A 234 -1.99 -10.86 -16.58
CA LYS A 234 -1.76 -11.76 -15.43
C LYS A 234 -3.07 -12.33 -14.89
N LEU A 235 -4.13 -11.53 -14.81
CA LEU A 235 -5.45 -12.01 -14.39
C LEU A 235 -6.00 -13.07 -15.34
N GLN A 236 -5.78 -12.93 -16.66
CA GLN A 236 -6.21 -13.93 -17.64
C GLN A 236 -5.51 -15.29 -17.46
N GLN A 237 -4.29 -15.30 -16.94
CA GLN A 237 -3.50 -16.51 -16.70
C GLN A 237 -3.90 -17.25 -15.40
N THR A 238 -4.74 -16.67 -14.55
CA THR A 238 -5.22 -17.33 -13.31
C THR A 238 -6.35 -18.31 -13.60
N ASN A 239 -6.70 -19.13 -12.59
CA ASN A 239 -7.87 -20.03 -12.64
C ASN A 239 -9.18 -19.35 -12.18
N VAL A 240 -9.18 -18.01 -12.03
CA VAL A 240 -10.40 -17.23 -11.73
C VAL A 240 -11.42 -17.39 -12.86
N THR A 241 -12.71 -17.45 -12.52
CA THR A 241 -13.77 -17.61 -13.53
C THR A 241 -13.79 -16.46 -14.53
N ASN A 242 -14.13 -16.74 -15.79
CA ASN A 242 -14.15 -15.75 -16.86
C ASN A 242 -15.10 -14.58 -16.58
N LEU A 243 -16.20 -14.84 -15.86
CA LEU A 243 -17.15 -13.81 -15.45
C LEU A 243 -16.47 -12.76 -14.55
N ILE A 244 -15.74 -13.20 -13.53
CA ILE A 244 -14.99 -12.33 -12.62
C ILE A 244 -13.84 -11.63 -13.37
N LYS A 245 -13.10 -12.35 -14.22
CA LYS A 245 -12.02 -11.76 -15.03
C LYS A 245 -12.53 -10.59 -15.87
N LYS A 246 -13.65 -10.78 -16.58
CA LYS A 246 -14.29 -9.74 -17.40
C LYS A 246 -14.71 -8.55 -16.53
N PHE A 247 -15.38 -8.81 -15.41
CA PHE A 247 -15.82 -7.78 -14.49
C PHE A 247 -14.64 -6.96 -13.94
N VAL A 248 -13.62 -7.61 -13.39
CA VAL A 248 -12.44 -6.94 -12.83
C VAL A 248 -11.69 -6.14 -13.90
N ALA A 249 -11.50 -6.71 -15.10
CA ALA A 249 -10.87 -6.02 -16.22
C ALA A 249 -11.64 -4.75 -16.63
N ASN A 250 -12.99 -4.79 -16.66
CA ASN A 250 -13.80 -3.61 -16.90
C ASN A 250 -13.76 -2.62 -15.75
N TYR A 251 -13.80 -3.12 -14.50
CA TYR A 251 -13.79 -2.30 -13.29
C TYR A 251 -12.54 -1.43 -13.17
N ILE A 252 -11.37 -1.98 -13.49
CA ILE A 252 -10.09 -1.25 -13.38
C ILE A 252 -9.80 -0.34 -14.58
N LYS A 253 -10.44 -0.57 -15.75
CA LYS A 253 -10.31 0.27 -16.95
C LYS A 253 -11.17 1.53 -16.85
N GLY A 254 -10.67 2.64 -17.39
CA GLY A 254 -11.46 3.87 -17.55
C GLY A 254 -11.89 4.54 -16.25
N ARG A 255 -11.22 4.23 -15.14
CA ARG A 255 -11.49 4.85 -13.86
C ARG A 255 -11.18 6.33 -13.89
N LYS A 256 -12.02 7.11 -13.22
CA LYS A 256 -11.88 8.58 -13.08
C LYS A 256 -11.72 8.96 -11.62
N GLY A 257 -11.16 10.13 -11.39
CA GLY A 257 -11.09 10.70 -10.06
C GLY A 257 -11.01 12.21 -10.08
N TYR A 258 -11.41 12.81 -8.97
CA TYR A 258 -11.21 14.22 -8.68
C TYR A 258 -10.61 14.37 -7.30
N THR A 259 -9.81 15.40 -7.12
CA THR A 259 -9.16 15.68 -5.84
C THR A 259 -9.96 16.70 -5.06
N LEU A 260 -10.23 16.40 -3.80
CA LEU A 260 -10.80 17.32 -2.83
C LEU A 260 -9.69 17.75 -1.85
N TYR A 261 -9.44 19.06 -1.76
CA TYR A 261 -8.44 19.65 -0.86
C TYR A 261 -9.00 20.87 -0.16
N GLN A 262 -9.16 20.81 1.16
CA GLN A 262 -9.67 21.92 1.99
C GLN A 262 -10.95 22.55 1.43
N GLY A 263 -11.93 21.75 1.03
CA GLY A 263 -13.20 22.21 0.47
C GLY A 263 -13.21 22.47 -1.05
N ALA A 264 -12.07 22.65 -1.68
CA ALA A 264 -11.97 22.86 -3.12
C ALA A 264 -11.89 21.55 -3.90
N GLN A 265 -12.65 21.43 -4.99
CA GLN A 265 -12.73 20.25 -5.83
C GLN A 265 -12.12 20.50 -7.23
N SER A 266 -11.26 19.59 -7.68
CA SER A 266 -10.71 19.63 -9.04
C SER A 266 -11.72 19.10 -10.08
N LYS A 267 -11.45 19.31 -11.37
CA LYS A 267 -12.13 18.61 -12.47
C LYS A 267 -11.80 17.11 -12.41
N GLN A 268 -12.72 16.28 -12.88
CA GLN A 268 -12.50 14.85 -13.03
C GLN A 268 -11.44 14.57 -14.10
N GLN A 269 -10.55 13.61 -13.84
CA GLN A 269 -9.56 13.11 -14.80
C GLN A 269 -9.54 11.59 -14.79
N GLN A 270 -9.17 11.00 -15.93
CA GLN A 270 -9.09 9.54 -16.07
C GLN A 270 -7.69 9.06 -15.67
N PHE A 271 -7.65 8.00 -14.84
CA PHE A 271 -6.42 7.28 -14.52
C PHE A 271 -6.05 6.33 -15.65
N LYS A 272 -4.80 6.40 -16.10
CA LYS A 272 -4.24 5.53 -17.13
C LYS A 272 -3.53 4.32 -16.54
N THR A 273 -3.02 4.45 -15.32
CA THR A 273 -2.27 3.45 -14.56
C THR A 273 -2.79 3.36 -13.14
N GLY A 274 -2.32 2.38 -12.41
CA GLY A 274 -2.52 2.24 -10.98
C GLY A 274 -3.83 1.55 -10.58
N VAL A 275 -3.79 1.03 -9.36
CA VAL A 275 -4.95 0.56 -8.60
C VAL A 275 -5.25 1.53 -7.45
N PRO A 276 -6.55 1.72 -7.07
CA PRO A 276 -6.90 2.78 -6.11
C PRO A 276 -6.31 2.53 -4.72
N GLN A 277 -5.50 3.45 -4.20
CA GLN A 277 -5.09 3.43 -2.79
C GLN A 277 -6.33 3.69 -1.91
N GLY A 278 -6.93 2.62 -1.36
CA GLY A 278 -8.17 2.66 -0.57
C GLY A 278 -9.30 1.80 -1.14
N GLY A 279 -9.10 1.14 -2.29
CA GLY A 279 -9.94 0.04 -2.77
C GLY A 279 -9.69 -1.24 -1.96
N VAL A 280 -10.70 -2.03 -1.74
CA VAL A 280 -10.61 -3.30 -1.00
C VAL A 280 -9.94 -4.38 -1.85
N LEU A 281 -10.18 -4.34 -3.17
CA LEU A 281 -9.59 -5.27 -4.14
C LEU A 281 -8.14 -4.92 -4.51
N SER A 282 -7.72 -3.66 -4.33
CA SER A 282 -6.40 -3.18 -4.76
C SER A 282 -5.22 -3.97 -4.20
N PRO A 283 -5.18 -4.35 -2.91
CA PRO A 283 -4.12 -5.20 -2.37
C PRO A 283 -4.03 -6.58 -3.06
N THR A 284 -5.18 -7.20 -3.34
CA THR A 284 -5.25 -8.49 -4.05
C THR A 284 -4.75 -8.36 -5.49
N LEU A 285 -5.12 -7.28 -6.18
CA LEU A 285 -4.65 -7.00 -7.53
C LEU A 285 -3.15 -6.69 -7.57
N PHE A 286 -2.63 -5.99 -6.56
CA PHE A 286 -1.19 -5.75 -6.46
C PHE A 286 -0.41 -7.04 -6.19
N LYS A 287 -0.91 -7.93 -5.32
CA LYS A 287 -0.34 -9.28 -5.13
C LYS A 287 -0.31 -10.06 -6.44
N LEU A 288 -1.40 -10.04 -7.20
CA LEU A 288 -1.43 -10.67 -8.53
C LEU A 288 -0.42 -10.03 -9.48
N TYR A 289 -0.28 -8.70 -9.44
CA TYR A 289 0.67 -7.98 -10.28
C TYR A 289 2.12 -8.36 -10.02
N THR A 290 2.45 -8.62 -8.75
CA THR A 290 3.80 -9.01 -8.30
C THR A 290 4.00 -10.53 -8.18
N SER A 291 3.03 -11.35 -8.62
CA SER A 291 3.08 -12.81 -8.43
C SER A 291 4.18 -13.53 -9.22
N ASP A 292 4.70 -12.91 -10.27
CA ASP A 292 5.81 -13.43 -11.10
C ASP A 292 7.17 -12.84 -10.72
N LEU A 293 7.32 -12.36 -9.47
CA LEU A 293 8.62 -11.96 -8.94
C LEU A 293 9.60 -13.15 -9.07
N PRO A 294 10.82 -12.95 -9.62
CA PRO A 294 11.80 -14.02 -9.76
C PRO A 294 12.04 -14.76 -8.44
N ALA A 295 12.07 -16.08 -8.50
CA ALA A 295 12.45 -16.88 -7.34
C ALA A 295 13.93 -16.60 -7.00
N PRO A 296 14.26 -16.46 -5.71
CA PRO A 296 15.65 -16.28 -5.32
C PRO A 296 16.47 -17.54 -5.65
N PRO A 297 17.73 -17.38 -6.12
CA PRO A 297 18.62 -18.48 -6.34
C PRO A 297 19.05 -19.16 -5.03
N GLN A 298 19.77 -20.27 -5.12
CA GLN A 298 20.33 -20.94 -3.96
C GLN A 298 21.22 -19.96 -3.16
N ASN A 299 21.16 -20.02 -1.83
CA ASN A 299 21.88 -19.14 -0.89
C ASN A 299 21.40 -17.67 -0.86
N VAL A 300 20.31 -17.36 -1.55
CA VAL A 300 19.63 -16.06 -1.47
C VAL A 300 18.20 -16.28 -0.96
N SER A 301 17.73 -15.39 -0.14
CA SER A 301 16.35 -15.35 0.34
C SER A 301 15.74 -13.99 0.01
N ILE A 302 14.41 -13.92 0.02
CA ILE A 302 13.70 -12.65 -0.07
C ILE A 302 12.53 -12.64 0.89
N THR A 303 12.34 -11.54 1.59
CA THR A 303 11.14 -11.25 2.39
C THR A 303 10.43 -10.06 1.78
N THR A 304 9.15 -10.22 1.42
CA THR A 304 8.38 -9.12 0.85
C THR A 304 7.16 -8.80 1.71
N TYR A 305 6.85 -7.51 1.83
CA TYR A 305 5.64 -7.02 2.47
C TYR A 305 5.01 -5.91 1.64
N ALA A 306 3.95 -6.23 0.91
CA ALA A 306 3.36 -5.35 -0.10
C ALA A 306 4.39 -4.93 -1.17
N ASP A 307 4.78 -3.67 -1.18
CA ASP A 307 5.78 -3.07 -2.06
C ASP A 307 7.20 -3.09 -1.48
N ASP A 308 7.36 -3.35 -0.18
CA ASP A 308 8.68 -3.49 0.45
C ASP A 308 9.29 -4.86 0.08
N MET A 309 10.47 -4.86 -0.53
CA MET A 309 11.22 -6.06 -0.91
C MET A 309 12.58 -6.06 -0.21
N ASN A 310 12.88 -7.16 0.51
CA ASN A 310 14.11 -7.31 1.27
C ASN A 310 14.83 -8.60 0.86
N PRO A 311 15.55 -8.64 -0.30
CA PRO A 311 16.45 -9.72 -0.62
C PRO A 311 17.64 -9.77 0.34
N SER A 312 18.12 -10.98 0.64
CA SER A 312 19.17 -11.21 1.62
C SER A 312 20.01 -12.44 1.25
N ALA A 313 21.29 -12.43 1.62
CA ALA A 313 22.19 -13.55 1.51
C ALA A 313 23.08 -13.67 2.75
N SER A 314 23.36 -14.91 3.16
CA SER A 314 24.19 -15.21 4.33
C SER A 314 25.37 -16.09 3.91
N HIS A 315 26.55 -15.77 4.44
CA HIS A 315 27.78 -16.59 4.26
C HIS A 315 28.84 -16.18 5.30
N ALA A 316 29.73 -17.10 5.63
CA ALA A 316 30.86 -16.85 6.52
C ALA A 316 31.79 -15.72 6.05
N ASN A 317 31.86 -15.45 4.76
CA ASN A 317 32.53 -14.32 4.15
C ASN A 317 31.49 -13.40 3.49
N TYR A 318 31.40 -12.15 3.97
CA TYR A 318 30.41 -11.18 3.43
C TYR A 318 30.59 -10.89 1.94
N ARG A 319 31.81 -10.97 1.39
CA ARG A 319 32.06 -10.77 -0.04
C ARG A 319 31.38 -11.86 -0.89
N ILE A 320 31.35 -13.10 -0.40
CA ILE A 320 30.63 -14.21 -1.07
C ILE A 320 29.13 -13.98 -0.98
N ALA A 321 28.61 -13.55 0.18
CA ALA A 321 27.21 -13.18 0.32
C ALA A 321 26.83 -12.05 -0.64
N GLN A 322 27.70 -11.03 -0.80
CA GLN A 322 27.53 -9.94 -1.75
C GLN A 322 27.48 -10.46 -3.21
N ASN A 323 28.44 -11.31 -3.59
CA ASN A 323 28.49 -11.89 -4.94
C ASN A 323 27.28 -12.77 -5.25
N ASN A 324 26.75 -13.48 -4.27
CA ASN A 324 25.51 -14.27 -4.43
C ASN A 324 24.29 -13.37 -4.62
N LEU A 325 24.27 -12.20 -3.98
CA LEU A 325 23.10 -11.29 -3.97
C LEU A 325 23.04 -10.42 -5.24
N GLN A 326 24.19 -9.99 -5.77
CA GLN A 326 24.26 -9.07 -6.91
C GLN A 326 23.48 -9.54 -8.15
N PRO A 327 23.60 -10.78 -8.64
CA PRO A 327 22.83 -11.25 -9.80
C PRO A 327 21.32 -11.21 -9.57
N TYR A 328 20.88 -11.51 -8.35
CA TYR A 328 19.46 -11.49 -8.01
C TYR A 328 18.89 -10.06 -7.97
N LEU A 329 19.68 -9.07 -7.54
CA LEU A 329 19.29 -7.65 -7.62
C LEU A 329 19.10 -7.21 -9.08
N GLU A 330 19.93 -7.67 -9.99
CA GLU A 330 19.79 -7.42 -11.43
C GLU A 330 18.53 -8.08 -12.00
N ASP A 331 18.21 -9.30 -11.58
CA ASP A 331 17.00 -9.99 -12.02
C ASP A 331 15.75 -9.31 -11.50
N ILE A 332 15.75 -8.83 -10.25
CA ILE A 332 14.67 -7.99 -9.70
C ILE A 332 14.55 -6.70 -10.52
N PHE A 333 15.66 -6.05 -10.85
CA PHE A 333 15.62 -4.83 -11.65
C PHE A 333 15.04 -5.07 -13.06
N LYS A 334 15.49 -6.11 -13.78
CA LYS A 334 14.90 -6.51 -15.08
C LYS A 334 13.41 -6.81 -14.96
N TRP A 335 13.00 -7.48 -13.87
CA TRP A 335 11.60 -7.77 -13.59
C TRP A 335 10.80 -6.49 -13.34
N THR A 336 11.33 -5.51 -12.59
CA THR A 336 10.65 -4.23 -12.38
C THR A 336 10.47 -3.47 -13.69
N GLN A 337 11.47 -3.46 -14.56
CA GLN A 337 11.38 -2.84 -15.90
C GLN A 337 10.29 -3.51 -16.75
N LYS A 338 10.26 -4.86 -16.79
CA LYS A 338 9.24 -5.63 -17.53
C LYS A 338 7.83 -5.31 -17.05
N ASN A 339 7.67 -5.10 -15.74
CA ASN A 339 6.39 -4.78 -15.11
C ASN A 339 6.14 -3.26 -14.99
N GLU A 340 6.97 -2.41 -15.59
CA GLU A 340 6.83 -0.94 -15.54
C GLU A 340 6.74 -0.39 -14.12
N LEU A 341 7.36 -1.07 -13.15
CA LEU A 341 7.53 -0.59 -11.79
C LEU A 341 8.81 0.25 -11.69
N ILE A 342 8.79 1.27 -10.86
CA ILE A 342 9.92 2.19 -10.69
C ILE A 342 10.66 1.83 -9.41
N LEU A 343 11.81 1.14 -9.57
CA LEU A 343 12.75 0.92 -8.48
C LEU A 343 13.63 2.16 -8.32
N ASN A 344 13.82 2.61 -7.07
CA ASN A 344 14.64 3.79 -6.76
C ASN A 344 15.92 3.36 -6.02
N PRO A 345 17.08 3.31 -6.72
CA PRO A 345 18.34 2.91 -6.09
C PRO A 345 18.77 3.84 -4.95
N ASP A 346 18.57 5.16 -5.09
CA ASP A 346 18.98 6.15 -4.08
C ASP A 346 18.23 6.04 -2.75
N LYS A 347 17.03 5.46 -2.77
CA LYS A 347 16.23 5.20 -1.56
C LYS A 347 16.35 3.77 -1.08
N SER A 348 16.85 2.88 -1.93
CA SER A 348 17.20 1.52 -1.54
C SER A 348 18.44 1.56 -0.64
N THR A 349 18.55 0.62 0.28
CA THR A 349 19.68 0.58 1.23
C THR A 349 20.17 -0.83 1.42
N ALA A 350 21.48 -0.99 1.59
CA ALA A 350 22.11 -2.25 1.94
C ALA A 350 22.66 -2.20 3.38
N THR A 351 22.56 -3.30 4.10
CA THR A 351 23.04 -3.42 5.47
C THR A 351 23.75 -4.75 5.67
N LEU A 352 24.92 -4.69 6.28
CA LEU A 352 25.64 -5.86 6.75
C LEU A 352 25.30 -6.14 8.22
N PHE A 353 24.73 -7.31 8.45
CA PHE A 353 24.55 -7.86 9.80
C PHE A 353 25.70 -8.82 10.08
N THR A 354 26.45 -8.59 11.13
CA THR A 354 27.67 -9.33 11.47
C THR A 354 27.88 -9.39 12.98
N PRO A 355 28.36 -10.51 13.52
CA PRO A 355 28.77 -10.58 14.91
C PRO A 355 30.13 -9.92 15.17
N HIS A 356 30.87 -9.52 14.12
CA HIS A 356 32.21 -8.98 14.22
C HIS A 356 32.22 -7.46 14.20
N GLN A 357 32.66 -6.86 15.29
CA GLN A 357 32.68 -5.40 15.49
C GLN A 357 33.57 -4.68 14.45
N ALA A 358 34.68 -5.30 14.04
CA ALA A 358 35.58 -4.74 13.03
C ALA A 358 34.92 -4.52 11.66
N GLU A 359 33.83 -5.25 11.35
CA GLU A 359 33.13 -5.18 10.08
C GLU A 359 31.98 -4.15 10.03
N PHE A 360 31.67 -3.46 11.13
CA PHE A 360 30.54 -2.51 11.20
C PHE A 360 30.65 -1.30 10.27
N ASN A 361 31.86 -0.98 9.85
CA ASN A 361 32.12 0.13 8.94
C ASN A 361 32.30 -0.32 7.48
N THR A 362 32.05 -1.61 7.20
CA THR A 362 32.18 -2.13 5.84
C THR A 362 31.19 -1.46 4.91
N ILE A 363 31.68 -0.92 3.81
CA ILE A 363 30.86 -0.42 2.70
C ILE A 363 30.66 -1.58 1.74
N LEU A 364 29.41 -1.85 1.40
CA LEU A 364 29.03 -2.90 0.45
C LEU A 364 29.07 -2.34 -0.98
N ASP A 365 29.64 -3.10 -1.88
CA ASP A 365 29.67 -2.79 -3.32
C ASP A 365 28.53 -3.55 -4.02
N LEU A 366 27.32 -3.08 -3.82
CA LEU A 366 26.11 -3.60 -4.46
C LEU A 366 25.49 -2.52 -5.35
N THR A 367 25.07 -2.91 -6.53
CA THR A 367 24.54 -1.99 -7.52
C THR A 367 23.17 -2.41 -8.05
N ILE A 368 22.39 -1.43 -8.50
CA ILE A 368 21.18 -1.62 -9.30
C ILE A 368 21.29 -0.67 -10.49
N ASN A 369 21.22 -1.20 -11.70
CA ASN A 369 21.35 -0.40 -12.92
C ASN A 369 22.61 0.50 -12.89
N ASN A 370 23.75 -0.06 -12.53
CA ASN A 370 25.04 0.64 -12.38
C ASN A 370 25.06 1.78 -11.33
N THR A 371 24.02 1.87 -10.50
CA THR A 371 23.96 2.85 -9.40
C THR A 371 24.27 2.11 -8.09
N ILE A 372 25.23 2.61 -7.32
CA ILE A 372 25.62 2.04 -6.02
C ILE A 372 24.47 2.21 -5.03
N ILE A 373 24.14 1.12 -4.34
CA ILE A 373 23.15 1.14 -3.25
C ILE A 373 23.83 1.65 -1.98
N PRO A 374 23.31 2.71 -1.34
CA PRO A 374 23.88 3.22 -0.10
C PRO A 374 23.93 2.16 1.00
N THR A 375 25.09 1.98 1.64
CA THR A 375 25.24 1.13 2.81
C THR A 375 24.84 1.91 4.06
N VAL A 376 23.89 1.37 4.84
CA VAL A 376 23.42 1.96 6.10
C VAL A 376 23.59 1.00 7.25
N LYS A 377 23.99 1.52 8.44
CA LYS A 377 24.21 0.72 9.66
C LYS A 377 22.90 0.43 10.40
N THR A 378 21.95 1.35 10.35
CA THR A 378 20.70 1.27 11.12
C THR A 378 19.49 1.37 10.19
N PRO A 379 19.22 0.31 9.40
CA PRO A 379 18.08 0.29 8.48
C PRO A 379 16.76 0.31 9.25
N LYS A 380 15.75 0.96 8.68
CA LYS A 380 14.38 0.88 9.19
C LYS A 380 13.58 -0.02 8.26
N ILE A 381 13.27 -1.23 8.69
CA ILE A 381 12.52 -2.23 7.93
C ILE A 381 11.16 -2.44 8.61
N LEU A 382 10.07 -2.24 7.87
CA LEU A 382 8.68 -2.40 8.34
C LEU A 382 8.40 -1.74 9.70
N GLY A 383 9.03 -0.58 9.94
CA GLY A 383 8.85 0.19 11.17
C GLY A 383 9.89 -0.09 12.25
N LEU A 384 10.58 -1.23 12.22
CA LEU A 384 11.63 -1.60 13.17
C LEU A 384 12.98 -1.04 12.72
N THR A 385 13.71 -0.37 13.63
CA THR A 385 15.10 0.02 13.39
C THR A 385 15.99 -1.12 13.86
N LEU A 386 16.78 -1.68 12.94
CA LEU A 386 17.74 -2.75 13.23
C LEU A 386 19.15 -2.17 13.33
N ASP A 387 20.05 -2.89 13.99
CA ASP A 387 21.47 -2.59 14.07
C ASP A 387 22.26 -3.85 13.67
N PRO A 388 23.58 -3.75 13.33
CA PRO A 388 24.37 -4.86 12.81
C PRO A 388 24.42 -6.10 13.71
N HIS A 389 24.23 -5.94 15.01
CA HIS A 389 24.21 -7.04 15.99
C HIS A 389 22.81 -7.50 16.42
N LEU A 390 21.76 -6.86 15.93
CA LEU A 390 20.38 -7.07 16.37
C LEU A 390 20.20 -6.83 17.91
N THR A 391 20.88 -5.84 18.45
CA THR A 391 20.70 -5.45 19.89
C THR A 391 19.42 -4.67 20.11
N PHE A 392 18.83 -4.10 19.05
CA PHE A 392 17.63 -3.25 19.05
C PHE A 392 17.78 -1.97 19.91
N LYS A 393 18.98 -1.63 20.36
CA LYS A 393 19.24 -0.47 21.23
C LYS A 393 18.74 0.83 20.61
N ASP A 394 19.05 1.06 19.34
CA ASP A 394 18.60 2.26 18.61
C ASP A 394 17.08 2.34 18.46
N HIS A 395 16.43 1.20 18.26
CA HIS A 395 14.97 1.12 18.18
C HIS A 395 14.33 1.48 19.52
N VAL A 396 14.82 0.89 20.60
CA VAL A 396 14.33 1.16 21.97
C VAL A 396 14.52 2.64 22.33
N ASN A 397 15.70 3.23 22.05
CA ASN A 397 15.96 4.63 22.31
C ASN A 397 15.00 5.56 21.54
N LYS A 398 14.81 5.33 20.23
CA LYS A 398 13.86 6.11 19.41
C LYS A 398 12.41 5.97 19.89
N THR A 399 12.03 4.76 20.33
CA THR A 399 10.69 4.51 20.87
C THR A 399 10.49 5.24 22.20
N LYS A 400 11.51 5.20 23.09
CA LYS A 400 11.53 5.95 24.35
C LYS A 400 11.39 7.45 24.10
N GLU A 401 12.21 8.03 23.22
CA GLU A 401 12.13 9.46 22.88
C GLU A 401 10.73 9.87 22.38
N LYS A 402 10.10 9.03 21.57
CA LYS A 402 8.73 9.25 21.08
C LYS A 402 7.72 9.18 22.22
N ALA A 403 7.86 8.20 23.11
CA ALA A 403 7.00 8.05 24.29
C ALA A 403 7.15 9.25 25.22
N ASP A 404 8.38 9.70 25.49
CA ASP A 404 8.68 10.85 26.36
C ASP A 404 8.06 12.15 25.80
N LYS A 405 8.13 12.37 24.48
CA LYS A 405 7.44 13.50 23.83
C LYS A 405 5.93 13.47 24.07
N ASN A 406 5.30 12.31 23.91
CA ASN A 406 3.86 12.15 24.10
C ASN A 406 3.46 12.29 25.59
N ILE A 407 4.30 11.81 26.52
CA ILE A 407 4.09 11.98 27.95
C ILE A 407 4.17 13.47 28.35
N LYS A 408 5.06 14.27 27.73
CA LYS A 408 5.10 15.72 27.96
C LYS A 408 3.77 16.39 27.59
N ILE A 409 3.12 15.96 26.51
CA ILE A 409 1.79 16.46 26.14
C ILE A 409 0.76 16.09 27.22
N LEU A 410 0.77 14.86 27.72
CA LEU A 410 -0.12 14.44 28.82
C LEU A 410 0.11 15.24 30.08
N LYS A 411 1.37 15.49 30.45
CA LYS A 411 1.70 16.35 31.60
C LYS A 411 1.17 17.76 31.44
N ALA A 412 1.25 18.33 30.23
CA ALA A 412 0.70 19.65 29.94
C ALA A 412 -0.85 19.71 30.02
N LEU A 413 -1.53 18.57 29.84
CA LEU A 413 -2.99 18.45 29.95
C LEU A 413 -3.47 18.17 31.40
N ASN A 414 -2.55 17.91 32.34
CA ASN A 414 -2.84 17.54 33.72
C ASN A 414 -2.37 18.66 34.67
N GLY A 415 -3.16 19.71 34.79
CA GLY A 415 -2.94 20.77 35.79
C GLY A 415 -3.52 20.38 37.15
N THR A 416 -2.97 20.94 38.23
CA THR A 416 -3.44 20.71 39.62
C THR A 416 -4.78 21.40 39.92
N THR A 417 -5.01 22.55 39.30
CA THR A 417 -6.25 23.35 39.45
C THR A 417 -7.16 23.29 38.20
N TRP A 418 -6.64 22.80 37.10
CA TRP A 418 -7.31 22.62 35.84
C TRP A 418 -6.76 21.35 35.18
N GLY A 419 -7.54 20.71 34.34
CA GLY A 419 -7.06 19.54 33.61
C GLY A 419 -8.20 18.66 33.11
N LYS A 420 -7.84 17.67 32.32
CA LYS A 420 -8.82 16.70 31.79
C LYS A 420 -9.14 15.64 32.85
N GLN A 421 -10.37 15.11 32.79
CA GLN A 421 -10.78 14.00 33.64
C GLN A 421 -9.85 12.78 33.48
N LYS A 422 -9.67 12.00 34.57
CA LYS A 422 -8.85 10.79 34.60
C LYS A 422 -9.09 9.86 33.43
N GLN A 423 -10.35 9.61 33.07
CA GLN A 423 -10.71 8.73 31.95
C GLN A 423 -10.21 9.27 30.60
N THR A 424 -10.29 10.59 30.37
CA THR A 424 -9.78 11.23 29.16
C THR A 424 -8.25 11.13 29.09
N LEU A 425 -7.54 11.32 30.20
CA LEU A 425 -6.07 11.17 30.27
C LEU A 425 -5.64 9.73 30.00
N ILE A 426 -6.36 8.74 30.55
CA ILE A 426 -6.09 7.31 30.28
C ILE A 426 -6.34 6.98 28.80
N ALA A 427 -7.45 7.46 28.23
CA ALA A 427 -7.74 7.26 26.82
C ALA A 427 -6.69 7.90 25.92
N THR A 428 -6.24 9.13 26.26
CA THR A 428 -5.17 9.82 25.53
C THR A 428 -3.83 9.09 25.68
N TYR A 429 -3.48 8.59 26.88
CA TYR A 429 -2.29 7.78 27.10
C TYR A 429 -2.30 6.52 26.22
N LYS A 430 -3.39 5.76 26.23
CA LYS A 430 -3.55 4.56 25.41
C LYS A 430 -3.42 4.87 23.92
N ALA A 431 -4.04 5.96 23.47
CA ALA A 431 -4.04 6.35 22.06
C ALA A 431 -2.69 6.92 21.57
N THR A 432 -1.90 7.58 22.42
CA THR A 432 -0.71 8.31 21.98
C THR A 432 0.60 7.67 22.44
N VAL A 433 0.65 7.12 23.65
CA VAL A 433 1.87 6.51 24.21
C VAL A 433 1.88 5.01 23.96
N GLN A 434 0.86 4.31 24.41
CA GLN A 434 0.78 2.84 24.30
C GLN A 434 0.71 2.36 22.85
N SER A 435 -0.11 3.00 22.02
CA SER A 435 -0.23 2.65 20.57
C SER A 435 1.05 2.93 19.77
N GLY A 436 1.95 3.77 20.27
CA GLY A 436 3.22 4.07 19.61
C GLY A 436 4.35 3.11 19.97
N GLN A 437 4.11 2.17 20.88
CA GLN A 437 5.07 1.15 21.35
C GLN A 437 4.81 -0.24 20.73
N SER A 438 3.66 -0.42 20.08
CA SER A 438 3.25 -1.66 19.39
C SER A 438 3.66 -1.68 17.92
#